data_7cfa46090f10d92d1de603daa1822d0e
#
_entry.id   7cfa46090f10d92d1de603daa1822d0e
#
_cell.length_a   1.000
_cell.length_b   1.000
_cell.length_c   1.000
_cell.angle_alpha   90.00
_cell.angle_beta   90.00
_cell.angle_gamma   90.00
#
_symmetry.space_group_name_H-M   'P 1'
#
loop_
_entity.id
_entity.type
_entity.pdbx_description
1 polymer ?
#
loop_
_entity_poly.entity_id
_entity_poly.type
_entity_poly.pdbx_seq_one_letter_code
_entity_poly.pdbx_strand_id
1 'polypeptide(L)'
;MLGAVAVVLGGSRALGSGDAGSDWDLGLYYRGAIDLAALAARGVVYPPGSWGRVMNGGAWLRCGGEKVDVILRDLDAVEHWTRRAEHGEFEVDALLGYLAGFRRTFCPRNSRRAACSVEKSRRHRIHRCSRPSRWRFYRSLSLDYARMHARRGNRVGATGQAAKAVMEEAHAILCERGQ
;
A
#
# COMPACT_ATOMS: atom_id res chain seq x y z
N MET A 1 7.49 -13.34 18.80
CA MET A 1 8.21 -12.47 17.88
C MET A 1 8.44 -11.15 18.59
N LEU A 2 9.69 -10.83 18.93
CA LEU A 2 10.04 -9.60 19.64
C LEU A 2 9.74 -8.40 18.72
N GLY A 3 9.14 -7.34 19.25
CA GLY A 3 8.81 -6.11 18.51
C GLY A 3 7.50 -6.12 17.73
N ALA A 4 6.88 -7.27 17.51
CA ALA A 4 5.59 -7.33 16.83
C ALA A 4 4.45 -6.78 17.71
N VAL A 5 3.67 -5.85 17.17
CA VAL A 5 2.56 -5.18 17.86
C VAL A 5 1.21 -5.71 17.37
N ALA A 6 1.07 -5.90 16.04
CA ALA A 6 -0.17 -6.36 15.44
C ALA A 6 0.06 -7.08 14.12
N VAL A 7 -0.86 -7.97 13.76
CA VAL A 7 -0.98 -8.57 12.43
C VAL A 7 -2.33 -8.23 11.85
N VAL A 8 -2.36 -7.81 10.60
CA VAL A 8 -3.58 -7.37 9.91
C VAL A 8 -3.71 -8.12 8.60
N LEU A 9 -4.86 -8.70 8.36
CA LEU A 9 -5.19 -9.29 7.06
C LEU A 9 -5.46 -8.17 6.04
N GLY A 10 -4.78 -8.22 4.90
CA GLY A 10 -4.94 -7.35 3.74
C GLY A 10 -5.48 -8.08 2.52
N GLY A 11 -5.27 -7.47 1.35
CA GLY A 11 -5.53 -8.06 0.04
C GLY A 11 -6.97 -8.47 -0.22
N SER A 12 -7.15 -9.37 -1.18
CA SER A 12 -8.45 -9.84 -1.65
C SER A 12 -9.24 -10.58 -0.57
N ARG A 13 -8.56 -11.34 0.28
CA ARG A 13 -9.21 -12.07 1.39
C ARG A 13 -9.80 -11.13 2.44
N ALA A 14 -9.13 -10.02 2.74
CA ALA A 14 -9.66 -9.01 3.67
C ALA A 14 -10.88 -8.25 3.11
N LEU A 15 -11.00 -8.20 1.80
CA LEU A 15 -12.11 -7.54 1.10
C LEU A 15 -13.29 -8.48 0.82
N GLY A 16 -13.14 -9.78 1.10
CA GLY A 16 -14.15 -10.80 0.78
C GLY A 16 -14.25 -11.11 -0.72
N SER A 17 -13.23 -10.72 -1.50
CA SER A 17 -13.13 -10.98 -2.95
C SER A 17 -12.07 -12.02 -3.30
N GLY A 18 -11.47 -12.66 -2.31
CA GLY A 18 -10.50 -13.74 -2.50
C GLY A 18 -11.18 -15.04 -2.94
N ASP A 19 -10.44 -15.84 -3.69
CA ASP A 19 -10.80 -17.21 -4.09
C ASP A 19 -9.83 -18.24 -3.50
N ALA A 20 -9.99 -19.51 -3.88
CA ALA A 20 -9.16 -20.61 -3.40
C ALA A 20 -7.68 -20.49 -3.79
N GLY A 21 -7.37 -19.76 -4.87
CA GLY A 21 -6.01 -19.51 -5.34
C GLY A 21 -5.37 -18.23 -4.78
N SER A 22 -6.15 -17.44 -4.06
CA SER A 22 -5.66 -16.18 -3.49
C SER A 22 -4.70 -16.44 -2.33
N ASP A 23 -3.58 -15.74 -2.33
CA ASP A 23 -2.63 -15.70 -1.22
C ASP A 23 -3.17 -15.00 0.02
N TRP A 24 -2.47 -15.15 1.12
CA TRP A 24 -2.74 -14.46 2.37
C TRP A 24 -1.84 -13.23 2.48
N ASP A 25 -2.39 -12.04 2.32
CA ASP A 25 -1.68 -10.79 2.49
C ASP A 25 -1.73 -10.33 3.94
N LEU A 26 -0.62 -10.35 4.64
CA LEU A 26 -0.52 -9.96 6.04
C LEU A 26 0.36 -8.73 6.21
N GLY A 27 -0.15 -7.70 6.90
CA GLY A 27 0.64 -6.60 7.41
C GLY A 27 1.13 -6.91 8.82
N LEU A 28 2.43 -7.04 9.02
CA LEU A 28 3.05 -7.23 10.34
C LEU A 28 3.54 -5.87 10.85
N TYR A 29 2.84 -5.34 11.83
CA TYR A 29 3.16 -4.06 12.44
C TYR A 29 4.10 -4.25 13.62
N TYR A 30 5.17 -3.44 13.70
CA TYR A 30 6.17 -3.52 14.77
C TYR A 30 6.64 -2.13 15.19
N ARG A 31 7.28 -2.04 16.35
CA ARG A 31 8.02 -0.84 16.82
C ARG A 31 9.47 -1.18 17.14
N GLY A 32 10.37 -0.29 16.77
CA GLY A 32 11.79 -0.46 17.01
C GLY A 32 12.36 -1.67 16.26
N ALA A 33 13.04 -2.56 16.94
CA ALA A 33 13.60 -3.77 16.35
C ALA A 33 12.57 -4.91 16.27
N ILE A 34 12.65 -5.70 15.20
CA ILE A 34 11.81 -6.88 15.01
C ILE A 34 12.68 -8.12 14.80
N ASP A 35 12.38 -9.20 15.54
CA ASP A 35 12.97 -10.50 15.31
C ASP A 35 12.23 -11.25 14.21
N LEU A 36 12.93 -11.57 13.13
CA LEU A 36 12.40 -12.23 11.94
C LEU A 36 12.77 -13.72 11.84
N ALA A 37 13.46 -14.27 12.83
CA ALA A 37 13.94 -15.65 12.78
C ALA A 37 12.80 -16.67 12.56
N ALA A 38 11.66 -16.46 13.20
CA ALA A 38 10.49 -17.33 13.06
C ALA A 38 9.88 -17.29 11.63
N LEU A 39 10.00 -16.17 10.92
CA LEU A 39 9.58 -16.06 9.51
C LEU A 39 10.62 -16.71 8.60
N ALA A 40 11.91 -16.51 8.86
CA ALA A 40 13.00 -17.07 8.06
C ALA A 40 12.97 -18.62 8.04
N ALA A 41 12.49 -19.24 9.11
CA ALA A 41 12.28 -20.69 9.16
C ALA A 41 11.17 -21.20 8.22
N ARG A 42 10.35 -20.31 7.62
CA ARG A 42 9.17 -20.65 6.80
C ARG A 42 9.23 -20.14 5.37
N GLY A 43 10.25 -19.37 5.01
CA GLY A 43 10.38 -18.82 3.66
C GLY A 43 11.45 -17.75 3.53
N VAL A 44 11.34 -16.97 2.47
CA VAL A 44 12.29 -15.90 2.15
C VAL A 44 11.89 -14.63 2.91
N VAL A 45 12.85 -14.04 3.62
CA VAL A 45 12.64 -12.81 4.41
C VAL A 45 13.48 -11.68 3.84
N TYR A 46 12.85 -10.54 3.72
CA TYR A 46 13.43 -9.26 3.35
C TYR A 46 13.39 -8.35 4.57
N PRO A 47 14.51 -8.06 5.23
CA PRO A 47 14.53 -7.28 6.46
C PRO A 47 14.06 -5.83 6.25
N PRO A 48 13.76 -5.09 7.33
CA PRO A 48 13.40 -3.68 7.26
C PRO A 48 14.38 -2.87 6.41
N GLY A 49 13.85 -2.03 5.52
CA GLY A 49 14.61 -1.23 4.56
C GLY A 49 14.93 -1.90 3.24
N SER A 50 14.76 -3.23 3.10
CA SER A 50 15.07 -3.96 1.85
C SER A 50 14.21 -3.49 0.67
N TRP A 51 12.98 -3.07 0.92
CA TRP A 51 12.02 -2.63 -0.09
C TRP A 51 11.78 -1.11 -0.05
N GLY A 52 12.80 -0.33 0.33
CA GLY A 52 12.70 1.11 0.48
C GLY A 52 12.04 1.55 1.79
N ARG A 53 11.78 2.86 1.92
CA ARG A 53 11.28 3.44 3.17
C ARG A 53 9.81 3.17 3.41
N VAL A 54 9.02 3.08 2.33
CA VAL A 54 7.56 2.99 2.39
C VAL A 54 7.10 1.55 2.50
N MET A 55 7.62 0.68 1.64
CA MET A 55 7.32 -0.75 1.70
C MET A 55 8.06 -1.47 2.82
N ASN A 56 9.20 -0.90 3.23
CA ASN A 56 10.05 -1.32 4.32
C ASN A 56 10.71 -2.69 4.10
N GLY A 57 9.97 -3.78 4.09
CA GLY A 57 10.43 -5.15 3.86
C GLY A 57 9.28 -6.13 4.03
N GLY A 58 9.58 -7.43 4.04
CA GLY A 58 8.53 -8.44 4.16
C GLY A 58 9.03 -9.86 4.14
N ALA A 59 8.13 -10.79 3.89
CA ALA A 59 8.47 -12.20 3.71
C ALA A 59 7.50 -12.89 2.76
N TRP A 60 8.02 -13.82 1.98
CA TRP A 60 7.24 -14.76 1.19
C TRP A 60 7.32 -16.13 1.82
N LEU A 61 6.22 -16.58 2.40
CA LEU A 61 6.16 -17.77 3.22
C LEU A 61 5.27 -18.83 2.60
N ARG A 62 5.46 -20.08 3.09
CA ARG A 62 4.51 -21.15 2.89
C ARG A 62 4.07 -21.73 4.25
N CYS A 63 2.78 -21.74 4.49
CA CYS A 63 2.21 -22.26 5.72
C CYS A 63 1.07 -23.23 5.40
N GLY A 64 1.23 -24.51 5.72
CA GLY A 64 0.19 -25.51 5.43
C GLY A 64 -0.14 -25.68 3.94
N GLY A 65 0.82 -25.42 3.05
CA GLY A 65 0.59 -25.43 1.59
C GLY A 65 0.14 -24.08 1.01
N GLU A 66 -0.37 -23.18 1.83
CA GLU A 66 -0.83 -21.86 1.43
C GLU A 66 0.34 -20.88 1.25
N LYS A 67 0.18 -19.95 0.32
CA LYS A 67 1.08 -18.81 0.16
C LYS A 67 0.70 -17.71 1.13
N VAL A 68 1.69 -17.15 1.81
CA VAL A 68 1.51 -16.05 2.76
C VAL A 68 2.53 -14.96 2.47
N ASP A 69 2.03 -13.83 2.05
CA ASP A 69 2.83 -12.62 1.81
C ASP A 69 2.75 -11.71 3.05
N VAL A 70 3.90 -11.47 3.65
CA VAL A 70 4.01 -10.59 4.82
C VAL A 70 4.66 -9.29 4.40
N ILE A 71 4.03 -8.16 4.71
CA ILE A 71 4.61 -6.83 4.56
C ILE A 71 4.93 -6.30 5.95
N LEU A 72 6.19 -5.95 6.18
CA LEU A 72 6.63 -5.32 7.42
C LEU A 72 6.17 -3.86 7.46
N ARG A 73 5.62 -3.44 8.59
CA ARG A 73 5.12 -2.09 8.81
C ARG A 73 5.71 -1.51 10.09
N ASP A 74 6.65 -0.60 9.96
CA ASP A 74 7.10 0.21 11.08
C ASP A 74 5.95 1.12 11.53
N LEU A 75 5.46 0.90 12.74
CA LEU A 75 4.27 1.58 13.23
C LEU A 75 4.52 3.07 13.45
N ASP A 76 5.74 3.45 13.82
CA ASP A 76 6.10 4.87 14.00
C ASP A 76 6.08 5.60 12.65
N ALA A 77 6.61 4.97 11.60
CA ALA A 77 6.53 5.50 10.24
C ALA A 77 5.08 5.57 9.73
N VAL A 78 4.27 4.54 9.97
CA VAL A 78 2.86 4.50 9.58
C VAL A 78 2.07 5.61 10.28
N GLU A 79 2.24 5.79 11.58
CA GLU A 79 1.56 6.84 12.35
C GLU A 79 2.00 8.23 11.92
N HIS A 80 3.32 8.43 11.70
CA HIS A 80 3.86 9.68 11.19
C HIS A 80 3.18 10.08 9.88
N TRP A 81 3.18 9.19 8.89
CA TRP A 81 2.61 9.47 7.58
C TRP A 81 1.08 9.53 7.59
N THR A 82 0.41 8.83 8.51
CA THR A 82 -1.03 8.96 8.69
C THR A 82 -1.40 10.37 9.14
N ARG A 83 -0.67 10.93 10.12
CA ARG A 83 -0.86 12.31 10.57
C ARG A 83 -0.58 13.32 9.44
N ARG A 84 0.51 13.16 8.70
CA ARG A 84 0.82 14.05 7.57
C ARG A 84 -0.21 13.96 6.45
N ALA A 85 -0.74 12.77 6.19
CA ALA A 85 -1.79 12.56 5.19
C ALA A 85 -3.10 13.29 5.55
N GLU A 86 -3.39 13.51 6.83
CA GLU A 86 -4.53 14.34 7.26
C GLU A 86 -4.38 15.79 6.79
N HIS A 87 -3.18 16.28 6.62
CA HIS A 87 -2.85 17.60 6.10
C HIS A 87 -2.59 17.60 4.58
N GLY A 88 -2.87 16.47 3.89
CA GLY A 88 -2.69 16.33 2.44
C GLY A 88 -1.26 16.10 1.99
N GLU A 89 -0.34 15.82 2.91
CA GLU A 89 1.03 15.45 2.61
C GLU A 89 1.13 13.95 2.31
N PHE A 90 2.03 13.56 1.40
CA PHE A 90 2.28 12.17 1.08
C PHE A 90 3.70 11.96 0.55
N GLU A 91 4.18 10.76 0.67
CA GLU A 91 5.43 10.31 0.08
C GLU A 91 5.18 9.11 -0.83
N VAL A 92 5.97 9.00 -1.89
CA VAL A 92 5.92 7.90 -2.86
C VAL A 92 7.33 7.35 -3.05
N ASP A 93 7.48 6.05 -2.88
CA ASP A 93 8.67 5.29 -3.24
C ASP A 93 8.45 4.61 -4.59
N ALA A 94 9.33 4.85 -5.55
CA ALA A 94 9.36 4.15 -6.82
C ALA A 94 10.30 2.95 -6.69
N LEU A 95 9.76 1.76 -6.60
CA LEU A 95 10.51 0.51 -6.67
C LEU A 95 10.45 -0.04 -8.09
N LEU A 96 11.42 -0.86 -8.49
CA LEU A 96 11.47 -1.45 -9.81
C LEU A 96 10.17 -2.23 -10.10
N GLY A 97 9.37 -1.75 -11.06
CA GLY A 97 8.08 -2.34 -11.43
C GLY A 97 6.93 -2.07 -10.47
N TYR A 98 7.13 -1.32 -9.40
CA TYR A 98 6.11 -1.07 -8.39
C TYR A 98 6.22 0.35 -7.82
N LEU A 99 5.07 1.01 -7.63
CA LEU A 99 4.96 2.31 -6.95
C LEU A 99 4.37 2.09 -5.55
N ALA A 100 5.20 2.27 -4.54
CA ALA A 100 4.77 2.27 -3.14
C ALA A 100 4.60 3.70 -2.64
N GLY A 101 3.56 3.96 -1.88
CA GLY A 101 3.34 5.27 -1.28
C GLY A 101 2.43 5.20 -0.07
N PHE A 102 2.68 6.07 0.89
CA PHE A 102 1.72 6.36 1.96
C PHE A 102 0.64 7.27 1.40
N ARG A 103 -0.29 6.67 0.65
CA ARG A 103 -1.47 7.38 0.18
C ARG A 103 -2.54 7.34 1.27
N ARG A 104 -3.32 8.40 1.37
CA ARG A 104 -4.45 8.50 2.28
C ARG A 104 -5.45 7.34 2.14
N THR A 105 -5.58 6.77 0.92
CA THR A 105 -6.46 5.63 0.64
C THR A 105 -5.86 4.27 1.00
N PHE A 106 -4.53 4.15 1.05
CA PHE A 106 -3.87 2.86 1.26
C PHE A 106 -3.48 2.62 2.72
N CYS A 107 -2.88 3.60 3.38
CA CYS A 107 -2.41 3.46 4.76
C CYS A 107 -3.54 3.50 5.82
N PRO A 108 -4.54 4.40 5.74
CA PRO A 108 -5.59 4.47 6.77
C PRO A 108 -6.50 3.24 6.82
N ARG A 109 -6.74 2.53 5.72
CA ARG A 109 -7.61 1.34 5.75
C ARG A 109 -6.97 0.18 6.51
N ASN A 110 -5.70 -0.08 6.30
CA ASN A 110 -5.01 -1.18 6.99
C ASN A 110 -4.63 -0.80 8.43
N SER A 111 -4.16 0.43 8.67
CA SER A 111 -3.84 0.89 10.02
C SER A 111 -5.07 1.10 10.89
N ARG A 112 -6.22 1.52 10.34
CA ARG A 112 -7.48 1.62 11.11
C ARG A 112 -8.03 0.25 11.51
N ARG A 113 -7.83 -0.80 10.71
CA ARG A 113 -8.22 -2.16 11.11
C ARG A 113 -7.27 -2.72 12.16
N ALA A 114 -5.98 -2.40 12.11
CA ALA A 114 -5.03 -2.74 13.15
C ALA A 114 -5.34 -2.00 14.47
N ALA A 115 -5.62 -0.71 14.40
CA ALA A 115 -6.03 0.09 15.55
C ALA A 115 -7.42 -0.31 16.07
N CYS A 116 -8.34 -0.75 15.21
CA CYS A 116 -9.68 -1.17 15.59
C CYS A 116 -9.70 -2.53 16.33
N SER A 117 -8.68 -3.37 16.16
CA SER A 117 -8.52 -4.58 16.98
C SER A 117 -7.93 -4.30 18.37
N VAL A 118 -7.34 -3.12 18.58
CA VAL A 118 -6.72 -2.70 19.84
C VAL A 118 -7.60 -1.69 20.60
N GLU A 119 -8.44 -0.91 19.91
CA GLU A 119 -9.26 0.13 20.58
C GLU A 119 -10.65 0.25 19.94
N LYS A 120 -11.67 -0.23 20.64
CA LYS A 120 -13.06 0.16 20.43
C LYS A 120 -13.19 1.62 20.81
N SER A 121 -13.20 2.51 19.87
CA SER A 121 -13.79 3.84 19.93
C SER A 121 -12.96 4.91 19.25
N ARG A 122 -13.44 5.34 18.18
CA ARG A 122 -13.66 6.72 17.72
C ARG A 122 -13.91 6.69 16.22
N ARG A 123 -15.13 6.96 15.80
CA ARG A 123 -15.48 7.24 14.40
C ARG A 123 -14.70 8.48 13.97
N HIS A 124 -13.50 8.30 13.43
CA HIS A 124 -12.78 9.40 12.80
C HIS A 124 -13.44 9.69 11.45
N ARG A 125 -13.99 10.88 11.34
CA ARG A 125 -14.46 11.46 10.09
C ARG A 125 -13.32 11.33 9.06
N ILE A 126 -13.58 10.70 7.91
CA ILE A 126 -12.67 10.69 6.76
C ILE A 126 -12.57 12.15 6.32
N HIS A 127 -11.46 12.80 6.60
CA HIS A 127 -11.21 14.12 6.06
C HIS A 127 -11.22 14.04 4.54
N ARG A 128 -11.95 14.94 3.89
CA ARG A 128 -12.06 15.04 2.43
C ARG A 128 -10.66 15.02 1.82
N CYS A 129 -10.48 14.22 0.78
CA CYS A 129 -9.27 14.23 -0.04
C CYS A 129 -9.08 15.66 -0.56
N SER A 130 -8.07 16.34 -0.05
CA SER A 130 -7.99 17.79 -0.17
C SER A 130 -7.56 18.30 -1.55
N ARG A 131 -7.21 17.43 -2.53
CA ARG A 131 -6.72 17.90 -3.83
C ARG A 131 -6.99 16.94 -5.00
N PRO A 132 -8.19 16.95 -5.61
CA PRO A 132 -8.44 16.29 -6.90
C PRO A 132 -7.48 16.76 -8.01
N SER A 133 -7.09 18.04 -7.96
CA SER A 133 -6.15 18.65 -8.91
C SER A 133 -4.81 17.91 -9.00
N ARG A 134 -4.35 17.32 -7.91
CA ARG A 134 -3.07 16.57 -7.90
C ARG A 134 -3.17 15.26 -8.67
N TRP A 135 -4.26 14.53 -8.52
CA TRP A 135 -4.52 13.33 -9.31
C TRP A 135 -4.65 13.64 -10.80
N ARG A 136 -5.30 14.75 -11.13
CA ARG A 136 -5.42 15.21 -12.52
C ARG A 136 -4.08 15.64 -13.12
N PHE A 137 -3.19 16.21 -12.32
CA PHE A 137 -1.82 16.48 -12.75
C PHE A 137 -1.09 15.18 -13.12
N TYR A 138 -1.12 14.16 -12.25
CA TYR A 138 -0.49 12.86 -12.56
C TYR A 138 -1.15 12.17 -13.75
N ARG A 139 -2.47 12.22 -13.88
CA ARG A 139 -3.17 11.74 -15.06
C ARG A 139 -2.65 12.38 -16.34
N SER A 140 -2.51 13.71 -16.37
CA SER A 140 -1.98 14.40 -17.53
C SER A 140 -0.58 13.92 -17.89
N LEU A 141 0.30 13.80 -16.91
CA LEU A 141 1.65 13.28 -17.10
C LEU A 141 1.63 11.83 -17.64
N SER A 142 0.80 10.97 -17.07
CA SER A 142 0.64 9.58 -17.54
C SER A 142 0.11 9.52 -18.98
N LEU A 143 -0.81 10.39 -19.36
CA LEU A 143 -1.30 10.49 -20.74
C LEU A 143 -0.21 10.95 -21.71
N ASP A 144 0.63 11.90 -21.32
CA ASP A 144 1.73 12.35 -22.15
C ASP A 144 2.78 11.26 -22.37
N TYR A 145 3.11 10.49 -21.34
CA TYR A 145 3.94 9.29 -21.47
C TYR A 145 3.27 8.22 -22.35
N ALA A 146 1.97 7.99 -22.21
CA ALA A 146 1.24 7.05 -23.08
C ALA A 146 1.35 7.46 -24.55
N ARG A 147 1.14 8.74 -24.86
CA ARG A 147 1.29 9.30 -26.22
C ARG A 147 2.72 9.16 -26.74
N MET A 148 3.71 9.45 -25.90
CA MET A 148 5.12 9.28 -26.27
C MET A 148 5.44 7.82 -26.62
N HIS A 149 5.00 6.86 -25.81
CA HIS A 149 5.19 5.44 -26.09
C HIS A 149 4.47 5.01 -27.35
N ALA A 150 3.24 5.48 -27.58
CA ALA A 150 2.47 5.17 -28.78
C ALA A 150 3.19 5.66 -30.05
N ARG A 151 3.71 6.90 -30.04
CA ARG A 151 4.49 7.46 -31.18
C ARG A 151 5.75 6.66 -31.50
N ARG A 152 6.32 5.97 -30.52
CA ARG A 152 7.51 5.11 -30.65
C ARG A 152 7.18 3.66 -30.98
N GLY A 153 5.90 3.32 -31.22
CA GLY A 153 5.45 1.95 -31.46
C GLY A 153 5.48 1.04 -30.21
N ASN A 154 5.80 1.56 -29.03
CA ASN A 154 5.82 0.80 -27.80
C ASN A 154 4.39 0.65 -27.23
N ARG A 155 3.68 -0.37 -27.74
CA ARG A 155 2.28 -0.66 -27.37
C ARG A 155 2.12 -0.98 -25.87
N VAL A 156 3.03 -1.76 -25.30
CA VAL A 156 2.98 -2.15 -23.88
C VAL A 156 3.11 -0.94 -22.99
N GLY A 157 4.11 -0.08 -23.24
CA GLY A 157 4.30 1.17 -22.51
C GLY A 157 3.11 2.13 -22.65
N ALA A 158 2.55 2.26 -23.86
CA ALA A 158 1.39 3.10 -24.11
C ALA A 158 0.16 2.61 -23.33
N THR A 159 -0.14 1.32 -23.39
CA THR A 159 -1.29 0.72 -22.66
C THR A 159 -1.12 0.84 -21.15
N GLY A 160 0.07 0.55 -20.63
CA GLY A 160 0.34 0.66 -19.18
C GLY A 160 0.16 2.09 -18.64
N GLN A 161 0.68 3.09 -19.37
CA GLN A 161 0.51 4.48 -18.98
C GLN A 161 -0.94 4.98 -19.15
N ALA A 162 -1.66 4.52 -20.16
CA ALA A 162 -3.08 4.84 -20.32
C ALA A 162 -3.92 4.24 -19.17
N ALA A 163 -3.70 2.99 -18.82
CA ALA A 163 -4.37 2.34 -17.68
C ALA A 163 -4.08 3.09 -16.36
N LYS A 164 -2.84 3.52 -16.14
CA LYS A 164 -2.46 4.34 -14.98
C LYS A 164 -3.22 5.67 -14.96
N ALA A 165 -3.36 6.33 -16.09
CA ALA A 165 -4.11 7.59 -16.20
C ALA A 165 -5.60 7.42 -15.82
N VAL A 166 -6.22 6.32 -16.21
CA VAL A 166 -7.61 5.98 -15.82
C VAL A 166 -7.72 5.82 -14.29
N MET A 167 -6.78 5.13 -13.67
CA MET A 167 -6.75 4.98 -12.21
C MET A 167 -6.58 6.33 -11.49
N GLU A 168 -5.75 7.20 -12.01
CA GLU A 168 -5.53 8.55 -11.47
C GLU A 168 -6.78 9.42 -11.58
N GLU A 169 -7.52 9.35 -12.69
CA GLU A 169 -8.81 10.04 -12.81
C GLU A 169 -9.87 9.47 -11.86
N ALA A 170 -9.96 8.15 -11.74
CA ALA A 170 -10.87 7.52 -10.78
C ALA A 170 -10.60 8.02 -9.34
N HIS A 171 -9.33 8.15 -8.95
CA HIS A 171 -8.97 8.72 -7.66
C HIS A 171 -9.35 10.20 -7.54
N ALA A 172 -9.20 11.01 -8.59
CA ALA A 172 -9.65 12.41 -8.59
C ALA A 172 -11.16 12.50 -8.34
N ILE A 173 -11.95 11.69 -9.03
CA ILE A 173 -13.41 11.63 -8.90
C ILE A 173 -13.82 11.18 -7.48
N LEU A 174 -13.18 10.13 -6.93
CA LEU A 174 -13.45 9.67 -5.56
C LEU A 174 -13.14 10.77 -4.53
N CYS A 175 -12.04 11.49 -4.73
CA CYS A 175 -11.69 12.65 -3.89
C CYS A 175 -12.74 13.76 -3.93
N GLU A 176 -13.29 14.06 -5.10
CA GLU A 176 -14.36 15.06 -5.26
C GLU A 176 -15.65 14.65 -4.56
N ARG A 177 -15.95 13.35 -4.58
CA ARG A 177 -17.12 12.77 -3.92
C ARG A 177 -16.93 12.60 -2.40
N GLY A 178 -15.75 12.90 -1.88
CA GLY A 178 -15.43 12.73 -0.46
C GLY A 178 -15.30 11.26 0.00
N GLN A 179 -15.02 10.36 -0.96
CA GLN A 179 -14.88 8.93 -0.75
C GLN A 179 -13.42 8.51 -0.62
#